data_0ce945bbc7d657f8428fa7f180518ac9
#
_entry.id   0ce945bbc7d657f8428fa7f180518ac9
#
_cell.length_a   1.000
_cell.length_b   1.000
_cell.length_c   1.000
_cell.angle_alpha   90.00
_cell.angle_beta   90.00
_cell.angle_gamma   90.00
#
_symmetry.space_group_name_H-M   'P 1'
#
loop_
_entity.id
_entity.type
_entity.pdbx_description
1 polymer ?
#
loop_
_entity_poly.entity_id
_entity_poly.type
_entity_poly.pdbx_seq_one_letter_code
_entity_poly.pdbx_strand_id
1 'polypeptide(L)'
;MDRTTGHHEDDTRIPENDRFILARYSHFREAAEYVAAAFARLPSVRRVALFGSVASSPRSESGRVRRRGSTLHEPKDVDVAVWIDHAADLDRLRVLRSRAVTELWNDKEVGVAHHQVDVFLLDTTDKYLGRLCRFNQCPKHKPECRVDGCGNVPFLRQHEDFVFNSGESLEPARIQVLYERH
;
A
#
# COMPACT_ATOMS: atom_id res chain seq x y z
N MET A 1 34.67 45.92 10.56
CA MET A 1 34.88 44.61 11.20
C MET A 1 33.51 44.04 11.52
N ASP A 2 33.00 43.32 10.58
CA ASP A 2 31.62 42.80 10.62
C ASP A 2 31.72 41.29 10.81
N ARG A 3 31.26 40.78 11.96
CA ARG A 3 31.22 39.36 12.30
C ARG A 3 29.82 38.85 12.07
N THR A 4 29.51 38.41 10.87
CA THR A 4 28.37 37.60 10.58
C THR A 4 28.63 36.17 11.11
N THR A 5 28.20 35.93 12.35
CA THR A 5 28.08 34.57 12.88
C THR A 5 26.87 33.90 12.21
N GLY A 6 27.17 33.11 11.18
CA GLY A 6 26.16 32.22 10.63
C GLY A 6 25.77 31.18 11.67
N HIS A 7 24.53 31.25 12.12
CA HIS A 7 23.88 30.13 12.83
C HIS A 7 23.66 28.99 11.84
N HIS A 8 24.60 28.06 11.78
CA HIS A 8 24.32 26.71 11.37
C HIS A 8 23.42 26.09 12.45
N GLU A 9 22.13 26.21 12.31
CA GLU A 9 21.20 25.40 13.08
C GLU A 9 21.42 23.93 12.66
N ASP A 10 22.00 23.20 13.61
CA ASP A 10 22.24 21.78 13.57
C ASP A 10 20.89 21.04 13.60
N ASP A 11 20.31 20.77 12.40
CA ASP A 11 19.02 20.09 12.17
C ASP A 11 19.14 18.57 12.43
N THR A 12 20.00 18.15 13.35
CA THR A 12 20.38 16.74 13.53
C THR A 12 19.54 15.97 14.54
N ARG A 13 18.57 16.57 15.23
CA ARG A 13 17.70 15.84 16.16
C ARG A 13 16.28 15.69 15.64
N ILE A 14 16.07 14.65 14.83
CA ILE A 14 14.71 14.21 14.55
C ILE A 14 14.09 13.73 15.86
N PRO A 15 12.92 14.27 16.28
CA PRO A 15 12.20 13.81 17.47
C PRO A 15 11.98 12.29 17.43
N GLU A 16 12.00 11.63 18.57
CA GLU A 16 11.86 10.17 18.66
C GLU A 16 10.57 9.67 18.01
N ASN A 17 9.46 10.37 18.24
CA ASN A 17 8.18 10.05 17.61
C ASN A 17 8.25 10.14 16.07
N ASP A 18 8.96 11.11 15.52
CA ASP A 18 9.13 11.21 14.07
C ASP A 18 10.01 10.10 13.51
N ARG A 19 11.02 9.62 14.25
CA ARG A 19 11.83 8.47 13.86
C ARG A 19 10.96 7.21 13.75
N PHE A 20 10.08 6.99 14.72
CA PHE A 20 9.13 5.87 14.68
C PHE A 20 8.22 5.94 13.46
N ILE A 21 7.64 7.13 13.18
CA ILE A 21 6.76 7.31 12.02
C ILE A 21 7.54 7.11 10.70
N LEU A 22 8.76 7.64 10.59
CA LEU A 22 9.61 7.46 9.41
C LEU A 22 9.98 5.98 9.20
N ALA A 23 10.31 5.26 10.27
CA ALA A 23 10.55 3.82 10.20
C ALA A 23 9.31 3.07 9.70
N ARG A 24 8.11 3.46 10.17
CA ARG A 24 6.86 2.87 9.71
C ARG A 24 6.60 3.08 8.22
N TYR A 25 6.93 4.26 7.66
CA TYR A 25 6.89 4.47 6.21
C TYR A 25 7.82 3.51 5.47
N SER A 26 9.04 3.29 5.96
CA SER A 26 9.99 2.33 5.37
C SER A 26 9.44 0.91 5.41
N HIS A 27 8.96 0.47 6.57
CA HIS A 27 8.39 -0.85 6.76
C HIS A 27 7.20 -1.12 5.83
N PHE A 28 6.34 -0.13 5.63
CA PHE A 28 5.18 -0.25 4.75
C PHE A 28 5.58 -0.32 3.28
N ARG A 29 6.61 0.42 2.86
CA ARG A 29 7.16 0.30 1.50
C ARG A 29 7.77 -1.07 1.25
N GLU A 30 8.55 -1.57 2.19
CA GLU A 30 9.11 -2.92 2.11
C GLU A 30 8.01 -3.97 2.02
N ALA A 31 6.91 -3.83 2.78
CA ALA A 31 5.77 -4.72 2.68
C ALA A 31 5.12 -4.68 1.29
N ALA A 32 4.99 -3.49 0.69
CA ALA A 32 4.48 -3.35 -0.68
C ALA A 32 5.38 -4.04 -1.70
N GLU A 33 6.71 -3.93 -1.56
CA GLU A 33 7.70 -4.59 -2.43
C GLU A 33 7.61 -6.11 -2.34
N TYR A 34 7.54 -6.68 -1.13
CA TYR A 34 7.36 -8.12 -0.91
C TYR A 34 6.05 -8.62 -1.51
N VAL A 35 4.97 -7.88 -1.33
CA VAL A 35 3.66 -8.22 -1.92
C VAL A 35 3.71 -8.14 -3.44
N ALA A 36 4.34 -7.11 -4.02
CA ALA A 36 4.50 -6.97 -5.45
C ALA A 36 5.33 -8.12 -6.06
N ALA A 37 6.44 -8.49 -5.41
CA ALA A 37 7.26 -9.61 -5.84
C ALA A 37 6.51 -10.96 -5.78
N ALA A 38 5.66 -11.16 -4.76
CA ALA A 38 4.82 -12.34 -4.67
C ALA A 38 3.75 -12.38 -5.77
N PHE A 39 3.12 -11.24 -6.05
CA PHE A 39 2.07 -11.13 -7.07
C PHE A 39 2.61 -11.25 -8.50
N ALA A 40 3.83 -10.77 -8.75
CA ALA A 40 4.52 -10.91 -10.03
C ALA A 40 4.65 -12.37 -10.53
N ARG A 41 4.58 -13.32 -9.61
CA ARG A 41 4.62 -14.77 -9.93
C ARG A 41 3.32 -15.27 -10.58
N LEU A 42 2.23 -14.50 -10.52
CA LEU A 42 0.96 -14.86 -11.15
C LEU A 42 0.91 -14.35 -12.59
N PRO A 43 0.62 -15.24 -13.56
CA PRO A 43 0.50 -14.84 -14.97
C PRO A 43 -0.58 -13.79 -15.22
N SER A 44 -1.66 -13.83 -14.43
CA SER A 44 -2.78 -12.89 -14.51
C SER A 44 -2.48 -11.49 -14.01
N VAL A 45 -1.37 -11.27 -13.30
CA VAL A 45 -0.97 -9.95 -12.80
C VAL A 45 -0.14 -9.24 -13.86
N ARG A 46 -0.59 -8.06 -14.27
CA ARG A 46 0.07 -7.22 -15.28
C ARG A 46 0.91 -6.12 -14.67
N ARG A 47 0.39 -5.51 -13.62
CA ARG A 47 1.06 -4.37 -12.98
C ARG A 47 0.75 -4.35 -11.49
N VAL A 48 1.69 -3.88 -10.70
CA VAL A 48 1.51 -3.60 -9.26
C VAL A 48 2.11 -2.24 -8.97
N ALA A 49 1.35 -1.38 -8.30
CA ALA A 49 1.82 -0.06 -7.89
C ALA A 49 1.42 0.25 -6.44
N LEU A 50 2.31 0.89 -5.72
CA LEU A 50 2.04 1.51 -4.44
C LEU A 50 1.42 2.89 -4.69
N PHE A 51 0.36 3.23 -3.95
CA PHE A 51 -0.27 4.55 -4.01
C PHE A 51 -0.66 5.04 -2.60
N GLY A 52 -1.36 6.17 -2.52
CA GLY A 52 -1.79 6.72 -1.24
C GLY A 52 -0.65 7.35 -0.43
N SER A 53 -0.83 7.38 0.89
CA SER A 53 0.08 8.11 1.79
C SER A 53 1.51 7.56 1.82
N VAL A 54 1.66 6.26 1.63
CA VAL A 54 2.96 5.57 1.67
C VAL A 54 3.76 5.73 0.37
N ALA A 55 3.09 5.92 -0.77
CA ALA A 55 3.74 6.17 -2.05
C ALA A 55 4.49 7.51 -2.05
N SER A 56 3.94 8.51 -1.37
CA SER A 56 4.58 9.81 -1.21
C SER A 56 5.72 9.74 -0.20
N SER A 57 6.86 10.37 -0.52
CA SER A 57 7.94 10.47 0.45
C SER A 57 7.50 11.29 1.67
N PRO A 58 7.76 10.84 2.90
CA PRO A 58 7.54 11.65 4.08
C PRO A 58 8.55 12.81 4.20
N ARG A 59 9.56 12.84 3.35
CA ARG A 59 10.56 13.90 3.26
C ARG A 59 10.38 14.70 1.97
N SER A 60 10.65 16.01 2.06
CA SER A 60 10.76 16.87 0.88
C SER A 60 12.04 16.55 0.08
N GLU A 61 12.17 17.11 -1.12
CA GLU A 61 13.40 17.01 -1.93
C GLU A 61 14.64 17.55 -1.20
N SER A 62 14.45 18.53 -0.31
CA SER A 62 15.51 19.06 0.58
C SER A 62 15.83 18.14 1.77
N GLY A 63 15.24 16.95 1.87
CA GLY A 63 15.42 16.00 2.96
C GLY A 63 14.64 16.34 4.24
N ARG A 64 13.97 17.48 4.31
CA ARG A 64 13.16 17.87 5.47
C ARG A 64 11.88 17.04 5.56
N VAL A 65 11.50 16.70 6.80
CA VAL A 65 10.26 15.96 7.06
C VAL A 65 9.04 16.82 6.68
N ARG A 66 8.15 16.26 5.85
CA ARG A 66 6.89 16.91 5.48
C ARG A 66 5.91 16.79 6.64
N ARG A 67 5.43 17.94 7.13
CA ARG A 67 4.46 18.01 8.22
C ARG A 67 3.15 18.63 7.75
N ARG A 68 2.04 18.15 8.27
CA ARG A 68 0.76 18.84 8.16
C ARG A 68 0.57 19.62 9.47
N GLY A 69 0.89 20.92 9.44
CA GLY A 69 1.02 21.70 10.66
C GLY A 69 2.28 21.29 11.42
N SER A 70 2.17 21.02 12.72
CA SER A 70 3.29 20.60 13.59
C SER A 70 3.55 19.09 13.59
N THR A 71 2.65 18.27 13.01
CA THR A 71 2.67 16.80 13.14
C THR A 71 3.04 16.12 11.83
N LEU A 72 3.88 15.10 11.89
CA LEU A 72 4.10 14.17 10.79
C LEU A 72 2.90 13.21 10.75
N HIS A 73 2.35 13.01 9.55
CA HIS A 73 1.24 12.08 9.37
C HIS A 73 1.75 10.64 9.50
N GLU A 74 1.17 9.86 10.41
CA GLU A 74 1.46 8.45 10.55
C GLU A 74 0.63 7.64 9.53
N PRO A 75 1.27 6.82 8.66
CA PRO A 75 0.53 5.95 7.75
C PRO A 75 -0.11 4.81 8.54
N LYS A 76 -1.36 4.48 8.20
CA LYS A 76 -2.12 3.41 8.86
C LYS A 76 -2.09 2.12 8.06
N ASP A 77 -2.17 2.23 6.75
CA ASP A 77 -2.31 1.13 5.80
C ASP A 77 -1.37 1.33 4.61
N VAL A 78 -1.12 0.25 3.91
CA VAL A 78 -0.38 0.18 2.65
C VAL A 78 -1.40 -0.04 1.53
N ASP A 79 -1.53 0.92 0.64
CA ASP A 79 -2.46 0.84 -0.49
C ASP A 79 -1.70 0.36 -1.74
N VAL A 80 -2.07 -0.82 -2.24
CA VAL A 80 -1.47 -1.44 -3.42
C VAL A 80 -2.52 -1.59 -4.51
N ALA A 81 -2.30 -0.98 -5.67
CA ALA A 81 -3.10 -1.19 -6.86
C ALA A 81 -2.53 -2.35 -7.69
N VAL A 82 -3.39 -3.26 -8.13
CA VAL A 82 -3.01 -4.46 -8.88
C VAL A 82 -3.88 -4.59 -10.11
N TRP A 83 -3.28 -4.54 -11.29
CA TRP A 83 -3.95 -4.77 -12.56
C TRP A 83 -3.90 -6.25 -12.90
N ILE A 84 -5.08 -6.81 -13.18
CA ILE A 84 -5.24 -8.24 -13.47
C ILE A 84 -6.03 -8.46 -14.77
N ASP A 85 -5.68 -9.52 -15.51
CA ASP A 85 -6.41 -9.91 -16.72
C ASP A 85 -7.80 -10.46 -16.41
N HIS A 86 -7.93 -11.20 -15.30
CA HIS A 86 -9.18 -11.84 -14.89
C HIS A 86 -9.19 -12.12 -13.39
N ALA A 87 -10.38 -12.28 -12.82
CA ALA A 87 -10.60 -12.47 -11.39
C ALA A 87 -10.34 -13.90 -10.88
N ALA A 88 -9.81 -14.81 -11.72
CA ALA A 88 -9.68 -16.24 -11.39
C ALA A 88 -8.74 -16.52 -10.20
N ASP A 89 -7.76 -15.66 -9.95
CA ASP A 89 -6.71 -15.90 -8.97
C ASP A 89 -6.88 -15.16 -7.64
N LEU A 90 -8.09 -14.68 -7.29
CA LEU A 90 -8.30 -13.84 -6.11
C LEU A 90 -7.94 -14.55 -4.79
N ASP A 91 -8.30 -15.82 -4.63
CA ASP A 91 -7.89 -16.58 -3.45
C ASP A 91 -6.37 -16.73 -3.36
N ARG A 92 -5.73 -16.96 -4.49
CA ARG A 92 -4.27 -17.08 -4.57
C ARG A 92 -3.58 -15.75 -4.26
N LEU A 93 -4.08 -14.62 -4.76
CA LEU A 93 -3.61 -13.28 -4.38
C LEU A 93 -3.70 -13.06 -2.86
N ARG A 94 -4.81 -13.44 -2.25
CA ARG A 94 -5.01 -13.34 -0.81
C ARG A 94 -3.96 -14.15 -0.03
N VAL A 95 -3.72 -15.38 -0.44
CA VAL A 95 -2.72 -16.26 0.19
C VAL A 95 -1.31 -15.69 0.00
N LEU A 96 -0.98 -15.23 -1.20
CA LEU A 96 0.33 -14.64 -1.50
C LEU A 96 0.58 -13.36 -0.71
N ARG A 97 -0.42 -12.49 -0.55
CA ARG A 97 -0.30 -11.30 0.31
C ARG A 97 0.10 -11.70 1.74
N SER A 98 -0.61 -12.67 2.32
CA SER A 98 -0.32 -13.11 3.68
C SER A 98 1.07 -13.72 3.81
N ARG A 99 1.50 -14.52 2.84
CA ARG A 99 2.83 -15.13 2.81
C ARG A 99 3.93 -14.08 2.66
N ALA A 100 3.76 -13.12 1.77
CA ALA A 100 4.73 -12.05 1.55
C ALA A 100 5.02 -11.26 2.83
N VAL A 101 3.98 -10.93 3.61
CA VAL A 101 4.13 -10.24 4.89
C VAL A 101 4.83 -11.14 5.94
N THR A 102 4.58 -12.45 5.93
CA THR A 102 5.29 -13.40 6.78
C THR A 102 6.76 -13.54 6.37
N GLU A 103 7.05 -13.62 5.07
CA GLU A 103 8.41 -13.63 4.52
C GLU A 103 9.17 -12.37 4.92
N LEU A 104 8.56 -11.19 4.83
CA LEU A 104 9.16 -9.93 5.28
C LEU A 104 9.55 -9.98 6.76
N TRP A 105 8.67 -10.51 7.63
CA TRP A 105 8.99 -10.69 9.05
C TRP A 105 10.17 -11.62 9.25
N ASN A 106 10.18 -12.76 8.57
CA ASN A 106 11.25 -13.76 8.71
C ASN A 106 12.61 -13.26 8.21
N ASP A 107 12.60 -12.44 7.14
CA ASP A 107 13.83 -11.98 6.50
C ASP A 107 14.42 -10.72 7.17
N LYS A 108 13.56 -9.84 7.68
CA LYS A 108 13.96 -8.50 8.13
C LYS A 108 13.45 -8.11 9.52
N GLU A 109 12.68 -8.97 10.17
CA GLU A 109 12.01 -8.68 11.45
C GLU A 109 11.08 -7.45 11.39
N VAL A 110 10.59 -7.12 10.19
CA VAL A 110 9.68 -5.98 9.95
C VAL A 110 8.23 -6.42 10.14
N GLY A 111 7.61 -5.91 11.21
CA GLY A 111 6.22 -6.22 11.58
C GLY A 111 5.20 -5.38 10.84
N VAL A 112 4.61 -5.95 9.79
CA VAL A 112 3.41 -5.40 9.11
C VAL A 112 2.34 -6.48 9.13
N ALA A 113 1.13 -6.15 9.60
CA ALA A 113 0.05 -7.12 9.61
C ALA A 113 -0.59 -7.24 8.22
N HIS A 114 -0.98 -8.45 7.82
CA HIS A 114 -1.59 -8.69 6.50
C HIS A 114 -2.85 -7.86 6.24
N HIS A 115 -3.59 -7.48 7.29
CA HIS A 115 -4.79 -6.64 7.17
C HIS A 115 -4.44 -5.14 7.00
N GLN A 116 -3.19 -4.75 7.19
CA GLN A 116 -2.70 -3.40 6.92
C GLN A 116 -2.28 -3.23 5.45
N VAL A 117 -2.27 -4.29 4.65
CA VAL A 117 -2.01 -4.22 3.22
C VAL A 117 -3.33 -4.32 2.46
N ASP A 118 -3.84 -3.19 2.02
CA ASP A 118 -5.04 -3.11 1.20
C ASP A 118 -4.68 -3.24 -0.27
N VAL A 119 -5.37 -4.15 -0.94
CA VAL A 119 -5.13 -4.47 -2.35
C VAL A 119 -6.35 -4.08 -3.17
N PHE A 120 -6.19 -3.09 -4.03
CA PHE A 120 -7.19 -2.56 -4.93
C PHE A 120 -6.99 -3.18 -6.30
N LEU A 121 -8.02 -3.86 -6.80
CA LEU A 121 -7.96 -4.60 -8.04
C LEU A 121 -8.54 -3.79 -9.19
N LEU A 122 -7.82 -3.73 -10.28
CA LEU A 122 -8.22 -3.10 -11.52
C LEU A 122 -8.13 -4.10 -12.68
N ASP A 123 -8.94 -3.88 -13.70
CA ASP A 123 -8.74 -4.55 -14.98
C ASP A 123 -7.68 -3.83 -15.84
N THR A 124 -7.41 -4.38 -17.01
CA THR A 124 -6.41 -3.83 -17.94
C THR A 124 -6.82 -2.49 -18.58
N THR A 125 -8.04 -2.02 -18.33
CA THR A 125 -8.56 -0.72 -18.80
C THR A 125 -8.64 0.33 -17.68
N ASP A 126 -7.94 0.10 -16.55
CA ASP A 126 -7.94 0.92 -15.34
C ASP A 126 -9.29 1.00 -14.60
N LYS A 127 -10.23 0.11 -14.95
CA LYS A 127 -11.50 0.04 -14.25
C LYS A 127 -11.33 -0.64 -12.90
N TYR A 128 -11.77 0.02 -11.84
CA TYR A 128 -11.79 -0.55 -10.50
C TYR A 128 -12.78 -1.72 -10.39
N LEU A 129 -12.31 -2.85 -9.93
CA LEU A 129 -13.08 -4.07 -9.75
C LEU A 129 -13.56 -4.24 -8.31
N GLY A 130 -12.80 -3.76 -7.34
CA GLY A 130 -13.05 -3.91 -5.92
C GLY A 130 -11.77 -4.13 -5.12
N ARG A 131 -11.89 -4.32 -3.81
CA ARG A 131 -10.77 -4.57 -2.89
C ARG A 131 -10.67 -6.05 -2.56
N LEU A 132 -9.46 -6.59 -2.54
CA LEU A 132 -9.19 -7.97 -2.14
C LEU A 132 -9.63 -8.21 -0.70
N CYS A 133 -10.40 -9.26 -0.45
CA CYS A 133 -10.92 -9.56 0.87
C CYS A 133 -9.80 -9.83 1.89
N ARG A 134 -10.01 -9.36 3.12
CA ARG A 134 -9.06 -9.56 4.24
C ARG A 134 -9.26 -10.90 4.96
N PHE A 135 -10.42 -11.51 4.83
CA PHE A 135 -10.79 -12.72 5.55
C PHE A 135 -10.19 -13.98 4.92
N ASN A 136 -9.91 -14.95 5.76
CA ASN A 136 -9.32 -16.23 5.34
C ASN A 136 -10.27 -17.15 4.59
N GLN A 137 -11.58 -16.94 4.77
CA GLN A 137 -12.62 -17.76 4.16
C GLN A 137 -13.63 -16.85 3.48
N CYS A 138 -14.07 -17.28 2.31
CA CYS A 138 -15.21 -16.69 1.63
C CYS A 138 -16.29 -17.77 1.55
N PRO A 139 -17.52 -17.52 2.02
CA PRO A 139 -18.60 -18.48 1.87
C PRO A 139 -18.80 -18.88 0.40
N LYS A 140 -19.17 -20.13 0.15
CA LYS A 140 -19.49 -20.59 -1.20
C LYS A 140 -20.61 -19.77 -1.82
N HIS A 141 -21.55 -19.31 -0.98
CA HIS A 141 -22.63 -18.41 -1.37
C HIS A 141 -22.33 -17.03 -0.75
N LYS A 142 -22.04 -16.05 -1.58
CA LYS A 142 -21.73 -14.68 -1.16
C LYS A 142 -22.80 -14.02 -0.26
N PRO A 143 -24.13 -14.26 -0.45
CA PRO A 143 -25.15 -13.74 0.48
C PRO A 143 -24.94 -14.15 1.94
N GLU A 144 -24.22 -15.25 2.21
CA GLU A 144 -23.88 -15.68 3.55
C GLU A 144 -22.67 -14.95 4.17
N CYS A 145 -22.02 -14.07 3.41
CA CYS A 145 -20.90 -13.29 3.89
C CYS A 145 -21.39 -12.32 4.98
N ARG A 146 -20.68 -12.31 6.11
CA ARG A 146 -20.97 -11.40 7.25
C ARG A 146 -20.62 -9.94 6.98
N VAL A 147 -19.96 -9.68 5.86
CA VAL A 147 -19.60 -8.33 5.44
C VAL A 147 -20.73 -7.81 4.57
N ASP A 148 -21.45 -6.82 5.06
CA ASP A 148 -22.53 -6.17 4.33
C ASP A 148 -21.99 -5.58 3.00
N GLY A 149 -22.80 -5.70 1.94
CA GLY A 149 -22.46 -5.17 0.62
C GLY A 149 -21.22 -5.76 -0.04
N CYS A 150 -20.74 -6.94 0.39
CA CYS A 150 -19.51 -7.51 -0.13
C CYS A 150 -19.55 -7.84 -1.65
N GLY A 151 -20.73 -7.93 -2.26
CA GLY A 151 -20.88 -8.26 -3.70
C GLY A 151 -20.91 -9.76 -3.97
N ASN A 152 -20.83 -10.14 -5.27
CA ASN A 152 -21.09 -11.51 -5.73
C ASN A 152 -19.81 -12.31 -6.07
N VAL A 153 -18.66 -11.64 -6.21
CA VAL A 153 -17.41 -12.32 -6.59
C VAL A 153 -16.69 -12.78 -5.32
N PRO A 154 -16.35 -14.08 -5.19
CA PRO A 154 -15.59 -14.57 -4.03
C PRO A 154 -14.27 -13.84 -3.83
N PHE A 155 -13.93 -13.53 -2.58
CA PHE A 155 -12.72 -12.82 -2.16
C PHE A 155 -12.58 -11.38 -2.70
N LEU A 156 -13.61 -10.83 -3.34
CA LEU A 156 -13.64 -9.46 -3.83
C LEU A 156 -14.71 -8.66 -3.08
N ARG A 157 -14.32 -7.57 -2.43
CA ARG A 157 -15.24 -6.57 -1.91
C ARG A 157 -15.54 -5.58 -3.03
N GLN A 158 -16.78 -5.63 -3.53
CA GLN A 158 -17.22 -4.82 -4.68
C GLN A 158 -17.96 -3.55 -4.26
N HIS A 159 -18.46 -3.53 -3.02
CA HIS A 159 -19.13 -2.38 -2.44
C HIS A 159 -18.34 -1.88 -1.25
N GLU A 160 -17.99 -0.62 -1.28
CA GLU A 160 -17.22 0.08 -0.24
C GLU A 160 -17.99 1.33 0.17
N ASP A 161 -17.72 1.80 1.39
CA ASP A 161 -18.31 3.06 1.91
C ASP A 161 -17.65 4.30 1.28
N PHE A 162 -16.75 4.11 0.31
CA PHE A 162 -16.05 5.17 -0.40
C PHE A 162 -16.07 4.92 -1.92
N VAL A 163 -15.91 6.00 -2.68
CA VAL A 163 -15.75 5.93 -4.14
C VAL A 163 -14.25 5.95 -4.46
N PHE A 164 -13.75 4.87 -5.07
CA PHE A 164 -12.38 4.83 -5.58
C PHE A 164 -12.33 5.54 -6.94
N ASN A 165 -11.66 6.68 -6.97
CA ASN A 165 -11.40 7.41 -8.21
C ASN A 165 -10.02 7.02 -8.75
N SER A 166 -9.98 6.08 -9.70
CA SER A 166 -8.73 5.59 -10.29
C SER A 166 -7.93 6.70 -10.97
N GLY A 167 -8.59 7.61 -11.68
CA GLY A 167 -7.94 8.73 -12.39
C GLY A 167 -7.19 9.68 -11.45
N GLU A 168 -7.71 9.90 -10.25
CA GLU A 168 -7.08 10.78 -9.26
C GLU A 168 -6.06 10.02 -8.38
N SER A 169 -6.45 8.84 -7.91
CA SER A 169 -5.64 8.06 -6.97
C SER A 169 -4.41 7.43 -7.62
N LEU A 170 -4.50 7.11 -8.93
CA LEU A 170 -3.48 6.43 -9.70
C LEU A 170 -2.80 7.34 -10.73
N GLU A 171 -2.89 8.65 -10.54
CA GLU A 171 -2.13 9.60 -11.34
C GLU A 171 -0.61 9.23 -11.30
N PRO A 172 0.08 9.19 -12.45
CA PRO A 172 1.48 8.73 -12.52
C PRO A 172 2.43 9.43 -11.55
N ALA A 173 2.18 10.70 -11.22
CA ALA A 173 2.97 11.45 -10.25
C ALA A 173 2.72 11.03 -8.78
N ARG A 174 1.68 10.25 -8.51
CA ARG A 174 1.23 9.86 -7.16
C ARG A 174 1.43 8.38 -6.84
N ILE A 175 1.90 7.61 -7.82
CA ILE A 175 2.12 6.18 -7.66
C ILE A 175 3.59 5.82 -7.80
N GLN A 176 3.97 4.72 -7.17
CA GLN A 176 5.25 4.06 -7.39
C GLN A 176 5.00 2.69 -8.02
N VAL A 177 5.35 2.51 -9.28
CA VAL A 177 5.26 1.21 -9.95
C VAL A 177 6.31 0.28 -9.35
N LEU A 178 5.86 -0.85 -8.81
CA LEU A 178 6.70 -1.87 -8.18
C LEU A 178 6.95 -3.06 -9.11
N TYR A 179 6.00 -3.33 -10.00
CA TYR A 179 6.09 -4.39 -10.99
C TYR A 179 5.26 -4.04 -12.22
N GLU A 180 5.78 -4.37 -13.40
CA GLU A 180 5.06 -4.28 -14.67
C GLU A 180 5.55 -5.39 -15.62
N ARG A 181 4.60 -6.09 -16.23
CA ARG A 181 4.87 -7.13 -17.20
C ARG A 181 4.74 -6.55 -18.61
N HIS A 182 5.82 -6.57 -19.34
CA HIS A 182 5.90 -6.20 -20.76
C HIS A 182 5.52 -7.35 -21.67
#